data_a73692627df74ce4c9bb8967604bd3b4
#
_entry.id   a73692627df74ce4c9bb8967604bd3b4
#
_cell.length_a   1.000
_cell.length_b   1.000
_cell.length_c   1.000
_cell.angle_alpha   90.00
_cell.angle_beta   90.00
_cell.angle_gamma   90.00
#
_symmetry.space_group_name_H-M   'P 1'
#
loop_
_entity.id
_entity.type
_entity.pdbx_description
1 polymer ?
#
loop_
_entity_poly.entity_id
_entity_poly.type
_entity_poly.pdbx_seq_one_letter_code
_entity_poly.pdbx_strand_id
1 'polypeptide(L)'
;MRKRRFAGSAARGEVWAWPGVTVGAHSALYGPVVLGQPPRGKKGGELKLVVGAGAILRPFTTLYAGSRIGERFQTGQCVTVREDNLIGDDVTVGTGTTIEFGNRIGSRTRIHSGCFLERVELAEDVFIGPGVIFTDDPHPPCPEYKNCRPRIRVEALARVGAGAVILPGVVVGRGALIGAGAVVTRDVAAGAVVAGNPARAIKAVEDLKCPPGHFIRPYGRRR
;
A
#
# COMPACT_ATOMS: atom_id res chain seq x y z
N MET A 1 -22.58 5.82 13.11
CA MET A 1 -22.45 5.58 11.67
C MET A 1 -23.80 5.89 11.01
N ARG A 2 -23.83 6.53 9.84
CA ARG A 2 -25.06 6.88 9.09
C ARG A 2 -24.82 6.68 7.59
N LYS A 3 -25.88 6.38 6.82
CA LYS A 3 -25.82 6.46 5.36
C LYS A 3 -25.51 7.90 4.94
N ARG A 4 -24.59 8.11 4.03
CA ARG A 4 -24.10 9.44 3.67
C ARG A 4 -23.86 9.56 2.17
N ARG A 5 -24.12 10.76 1.63
CA ARG A 5 -23.67 11.19 0.29
C ARG A 5 -22.65 12.30 0.47
N PHE A 6 -21.69 12.38 -0.41
CA PHE A 6 -20.67 13.42 -0.41
C PHE A 6 -20.87 14.33 -1.63
N ALA A 7 -20.80 15.63 -1.41
CA ALA A 7 -21.04 16.63 -2.45
C ALA A 7 -20.09 16.41 -3.63
N GLY A 8 -20.62 16.49 -4.86
CA GLY A 8 -19.85 16.29 -6.08
C GLY A 8 -19.32 14.88 -6.31
N SER A 9 -19.76 13.89 -5.53
CA SER A 9 -19.35 12.48 -5.70
C SER A 9 -20.51 11.60 -6.08
N ALA A 10 -20.25 10.58 -6.92
CA ALA A 10 -21.24 9.57 -7.30
C ALA A 10 -21.21 8.40 -6.31
N ALA A 11 -22.36 8.07 -5.71
CA ALA A 11 -22.51 6.88 -4.87
C ALA A 11 -23.45 5.88 -5.55
N ARG A 12 -22.97 4.65 -5.73
CA ARG A 12 -23.75 3.51 -6.25
C ARG A 12 -23.78 2.43 -5.17
N GLY A 13 -24.93 2.25 -4.51
CA GLY A 13 -25.10 1.37 -3.36
C GLY A 13 -24.91 2.10 -2.01
N GLU A 14 -24.70 1.35 -0.95
CA GLU A 14 -24.68 1.89 0.42
C GLU A 14 -23.30 2.43 0.79
N VAL A 15 -23.26 3.67 1.22
CA VAL A 15 -22.05 4.30 1.79
C VAL A 15 -22.35 4.67 3.23
N TRP A 16 -21.65 4.02 4.15
CA TRP A 16 -21.75 4.24 5.58
C TRP A 16 -20.57 5.08 6.03
N ALA A 17 -20.86 6.19 6.71
CA ALA A 17 -19.81 7.07 7.20
C ALA A 17 -20.03 7.48 8.65
N TRP A 18 -18.93 7.60 9.37
CA TRP A 18 -18.86 8.19 10.69
C TRP A 18 -18.73 9.71 10.60
N PRO A 19 -19.00 10.47 11.69
CA PRO A 19 -18.64 11.89 11.76
C PRO A 19 -17.14 12.11 11.50
N GLY A 20 -16.78 13.29 10.98
CA GLY A 20 -15.37 13.63 10.71
C GLY A 20 -14.80 13.08 9.40
N VAL A 21 -15.62 12.47 8.53
CA VAL A 21 -15.20 12.00 7.20
C VAL A 21 -15.38 13.10 6.16
N THR A 22 -14.35 13.33 5.37
CA THR A 22 -14.37 14.18 4.18
C THR A 22 -13.94 13.35 2.97
N VAL A 23 -14.67 13.46 1.86
CA VAL A 23 -14.33 12.86 0.57
C VAL A 23 -14.38 13.98 -0.47
N GLY A 24 -13.31 14.12 -1.23
CA GLY A 24 -13.19 15.12 -2.28
C GLY A 24 -14.13 14.86 -3.46
N ALA A 25 -14.43 15.92 -4.21
CA ALA A 25 -15.33 15.89 -5.36
C ALA A 25 -14.87 14.91 -6.45
N HIS A 26 -15.75 14.58 -7.38
CA HIS A 26 -15.52 13.66 -8.50
C HIS A 26 -15.12 12.24 -8.08
N SER A 27 -15.42 11.85 -6.83
CA SER A 27 -15.19 10.49 -6.36
C SER A 27 -16.34 9.55 -6.72
N ALA A 28 -16.02 8.29 -6.99
CA ALA A 28 -16.99 7.23 -7.27
C ALA A 28 -16.94 6.17 -6.15
N LEU A 29 -18.05 6.02 -5.42
CA LEU A 29 -18.16 5.11 -4.29
C LEU A 29 -19.14 3.98 -4.65
N TYR A 30 -18.61 2.79 -4.80
CA TYR A 30 -19.40 1.59 -5.11
C TYR A 30 -19.63 0.80 -3.83
N GLY A 31 -20.79 0.96 -3.22
CA GLY A 31 -21.15 0.32 -1.95
C GLY A 31 -21.36 -1.20 -2.02
N PRO A 32 -21.38 -1.89 -0.87
CA PRO A 32 -21.24 -1.28 0.46
C PRO A 32 -19.80 -0.81 0.77
N VAL A 33 -19.67 0.39 1.33
CA VAL A 33 -18.39 1.00 1.72
C VAL A 33 -18.52 1.59 3.12
N VAL A 34 -17.52 1.42 3.98
CA VAL A 34 -17.47 1.96 5.34
C VAL A 34 -16.34 2.99 5.45
N LEU A 35 -16.69 4.22 5.83
CA LEU A 35 -15.75 5.33 5.91
C LEU A 35 -15.68 5.91 7.34
N GLY A 36 -14.46 6.11 7.83
CA GLY A 36 -14.19 6.69 9.12
C GLY A 36 -14.46 5.74 10.28
N GLN A 37 -14.32 4.42 10.05
CA GLN A 37 -14.39 3.41 11.11
C GLN A 37 -13.48 3.84 12.27
N PRO A 38 -13.97 4.01 13.51
CA PRO A 38 -13.12 4.37 14.63
C PRO A 38 -12.19 3.21 14.99
N PRO A 39 -10.88 3.48 15.23
CA PRO A 39 -9.99 2.46 15.75
C PRO A 39 -10.31 2.06 17.17
N ARG A 40 -9.74 0.96 17.64
CA ARG A 40 -9.97 0.44 18.99
C ARG A 40 -9.71 1.51 20.05
N GLY A 41 -10.66 1.68 20.95
CA GLY A 41 -10.59 2.65 22.06
C GLY A 41 -10.93 4.08 21.66
N LYS A 42 -11.33 4.34 20.41
CA LYS A 42 -11.76 5.66 19.93
C LYS A 42 -13.26 5.69 19.63
N LYS A 43 -13.87 6.87 19.80
CA LYS A 43 -15.28 7.11 19.48
C LYS A 43 -15.41 7.62 18.04
N GLY A 44 -16.56 7.36 17.42
CA GLY A 44 -16.84 7.87 16.06
C GLY A 44 -16.85 9.40 16.03
N GLY A 45 -16.03 9.98 15.13
CA GLY A 45 -15.84 11.42 14.98
C GLY A 45 -14.70 12.02 15.80
N GLU A 46 -14.08 11.26 16.70
CA GLU A 46 -12.91 11.69 17.46
C GLU A 46 -11.68 11.92 16.56
N LEU A 47 -11.52 11.06 15.58
CA LEU A 47 -10.49 11.19 14.55
C LEU A 47 -11.13 11.52 13.19
N LYS A 48 -10.38 12.19 12.33
CA LYS A 48 -10.83 12.56 10.98
C LYS A 48 -10.33 11.54 9.94
N LEU A 49 -11.14 11.27 8.92
CA LEU A 49 -10.71 10.63 7.69
C LEU A 49 -10.80 11.67 6.56
N VAL A 50 -9.71 11.86 5.84
CA VAL A 50 -9.68 12.74 4.67
C VAL A 50 -9.30 11.90 3.45
N VAL A 51 -10.16 11.92 2.43
CA VAL A 51 -9.93 11.29 1.12
C VAL A 51 -9.96 12.40 0.07
N GLY A 52 -8.93 12.49 -0.74
CA GLY A 52 -8.79 13.46 -1.82
C GLY A 52 -9.83 13.29 -2.93
N ALA A 53 -9.82 14.21 -3.89
CA ALA A 53 -10.73 14.22 -5.02
C ALA A 53 -10.46 13.06 -6.00
N GLY A 54 -11.47 12.65 -6.75
CA GLY A 54 -11.34 11.65 -7.81
C GLY A 54 -11.12 10.22 -7.30
N ALA A 55 -11.39 9.94 -6.03
CA ALA A 55 -11.22 8.60 -5.47
C ALA A 55 -12.22 7.60 -6.07
N ILE A 56 -11.78 6.35 -6.27
CA ILE A 56 -12.64 5.23 -6.69
C ILE A 56 -12.58 4.15 -5.61
N LEU A 57 -13.65 4.04 -4.82
CA LEU A 57 -13.75 3.03 -3.77
C LEU A 57 -14.72 1.94 -4.20
N ARG A 58 -14.24 0.70 -4.26
CA ARG A 58 -15.02 -0.48 -4.67
C ARG A 58 -15.65 -1.18 -3.47
N PRO A 59 -16.62 -2.09 -3.70
CA PRO A 59 -17.41 -2.71 -2.65
C PRO A 59 -16.57 -3.36 -1.54
N PHE A 60 -17.11 -3.28 -0.32
CA PHE A 60 -16.51 -3.80 0.91
C PHE A 60 -15.20 -3.11 1.33
N THR A 61 -14.90 -1.95 0.76
CA THR A 61 -13.79 -1.13 1.24
C THR A 61 -14.12 -0.53 2.60
N THR A 62 -13.19 -0.67 3.54
CA THR A 62 -13.27 -0.04 4.87
C THR A 62 -12.08 0.88 5.08
N LEU A 63 -12.34 2.16 5.27
CA LEU A 63 -11.31 3.16 5.61
C LEU A 63 -11.52 3.64 7.03
N TYR A 64 -10.48 3.54 7.87
CA TYR A 64 -10.53 3.96 9.25
C TYR A 64 -10.26 5.47 9.41
N ALA A 65 -10.84 6.04 10.46
CA ALA A 65 -10.53 7.39 10.91
C ALA A 65 -9.06 7.47 11.39
N GLY A 66 -8.45 8.65 11.26
CA GLY A 66 -7.03 8.88 11.57
C GLY A 66 -6.12 8.83 10.36
N SER A 67 -6.63 8.45 9.19
CA SER A 67 -5.85 8.39 7.95
C SER A 67 -6.12 9.57 7.02
N ARG A 68 -5.10 9.95 6.24
CA ARG A 68 -5.17 10.94 5.18
C ARG A 68 -4.76 10.29 3.86
N ILE A 69 -5.63 10.38 2.87
CA ILE A 69 -5.49 9.77 1.55
C ILE A 69 -5.56 10.87 0.50
N GLY A 70 -4.60 10.89 -0.41
CA GLY A 70 -4.49 11.86 -1.50
C GLY A 70 -5.55 11.71 -2.59
N GLU A 71 -5.33 12.39 -3.70
CA GLU A 71 -6.25 12.42 -4.83
C GLU A 71 -6.14 11.16 -5.70
N ARG A 72 -7.22 10.86 -6.44
CA ARG A 72 -7.30 9.75 -7.41
C ARG A 72 -6.93 8.37 -6.83
N PHE A 73 -7.11 8.23 -5.52
CA PHE A 73 -6.92 6.96 -4.83
C PHE A 73 -7.92 5.91 -5.32
N GLN A 74 -7.46 4.70 -5.60
CA GLN A 74 -8.33 3.64 -6.08
C GLN A 74 -8.17 2.36 -5.27
N THR A 75 -9.29 1.73 -4.93
CA THR A 75 -9.29 0.41 -4.30
C THR A 75 -9.86 -0.67 -5.22
N GLY A 76 -9.38 -1.90 -5.08
CA GLY A 76 -10.13 -3.11 -5.41
C GLY A 76 -11.26 -3.34 -4.40
N GLN A 77 -11.89 -4.50 -4.47
CA GLN A 77 -12.89 -4.94 -3.50
C GLN A 77 -12.23 -5.40 -2.20
N CYS A 78 -12.97 -5.35 -1.09
CA CYS A 78 -12.53 -5.88 0.22
C CYS A 78 -11.18 -5.30 0.70
N VAL A 79 -10.91 -4.03 0.41
CA VAL A 79 -9.70 -3.35 0.88
C VAL A 79 -9.96 -2.76 2.27
N THR A 80 -9.02 -2.97 3.19
CA THR A 80 -9.02 -2.33 4.50
C THR A 80 -7.83 -1.40 4.62
N VAL A 81 -8.08 -0.13 4.98
CA VAL A 81 -7.05 0.84 5.34
C VAL A 81 -7.31 1.28 6.77
N ARG A 82 -6.41 0.90 7.67
CA ARG A 82 -6.51 1.24 9.09
C ARG A 82 -6.11 2.69 9.35
N GLU A 83 -5.98 3.02 10.62
CA GLU A 83 -5.67 4.37 11.11
C GLU A 83 -4.20 4.76 10.88
N ASP A 84 -3.89 6.05 11.07
CA ASP A 84 -2.55 6.65 11.00
C ASP A 84 -1.79 6.37 9.68
N ASN A 85 -2.52 6.21 8.58
CA ASN A 85 -1.91 6.08 7.27
C ASN A 85 -1.84 7.43 6.56
N LEU A 86 -0.69 7.73 5.94
CA LEU A 86 -0.54 8.81 4.97
C LEU A 86 -0.32 8.21 3.59
N ILE A 87 -1.26 8.43 2.69
CA ILE A 87 -1.25 7.88 1.34
C ILE A 87 -1.26 9.05 0.36
N GLY A 88 -0.31 9.05 -0.57
CA GLY A 88 -0.16 10.09 -1.60
C GLY A 88 -1.22 9.98 -2.71
N ASP A 89 -1.01 10.77 -3.76
CA ASP A 89 -1.89 10.82 -4.92
C ASP A 89 -1.66 9.65 -5.88
N ASP A 90 -2.69 9.32 -6.69
CA ASP A 90 -2.61 8.30 -7.74
C ASP A 90 -2.22 6.90 -7.23
N VAL A 91 -2.49 6.59 -5.96
CA VAL A 91 -2.20 5.27 -5.39
C VAL A 91 -3.32 4.30 -5.72
N THR A 92 -2.95 3.09 -6.15
CA THR A 92 -3.90 2.00 -6.40
C THR A 92 -3.65 0.84 -5.46
N VAL A 93 -4.72 0.29 -4.89
CA VAL A 93 -4.68 -0.84 -3.94
C VAL A 93 -5.57 -1.96 -4.46
N GLY A 94 -5.01 -3.14 -4.67
CA GLY A 94 -5.70 -4.31 -5.20
C GLY A 94 -6.65 -4.98 -4.20
N THR A 95 -7.52 -5.82 -4.73
CA THR A 95 -8.56 -6.55 -3.98
C THR A 95 -8.00 -7.33 -2.80
N GLY A 96 -8.68 -7.30 -1.66
CA GLY A 96 -8.34 -8.05 -0.47
C GLY A 96 -7.05 -7.63 0.24
N THR A 97 -6.50 -6.47 -0.10
CA THR A 97 -5.31 -5.93 0.55
C THR A 97 -5.66 -5.28 1.87
N THR A 98 -4.85 -5.54 2.88
CA THR A 98 -4.91 -4.90 4.19
C THR A 98 -3.72 -3.96 4.37
N ILE A 99 -4.01 -2.70 4.58
CA ILE A 99 -3.06 -1.67 4.99
C ILE A 99 -3.32 -1.39 6.45
N GLU A 100 -2.49 -1.98 7.32
CA GLU A 100 -2.54 -1.79 8.77
C GLU A 100 -2.15 -0.36 9.14
N PHE A 101 -1.95 -0.08 10.40
CA PHE A 101 -1.69 1.30 10.87
C PHE A 101 -0.27 1.79 10.57
N GLY A 102 -0.13 3.10 10.47
CA GLY A 102 1.16 3.78 10.52
C GLY A 102 1.99 3.71 9.25
N ASN A 103 1.40 3.39 8.09
CA ASN A 103 2.15 3.40 6.82
C ASN A 103 2.29 4.81 6.25
N ARG A 104 3.32 4.99 5.44
CA ARG A 104 3.57 6.16 4.61
C ARG A 104 3.75 5.68 3.17
N ILE A 105 2.81 6.00 2.30
CA ILE A 105 2.77 5.48 0.93
C ILE A 105 2.86 6.66 -0.03
N GLY A 106 3.96 6.72 -0.78
CA GLY A 106 4.23 7.75 -1.77
C GLY A 106 3.31 7.69 -2.99
N SER A 107 3.20 8.79 -3.69
CA SER A 107 2.33 8.95 -4.86
C SER A 107 2.70 7.98 -6.00
N ARG A 108 1.73 7.65 -6.85
CA ARG A 108 1.85 6.76 -8.01
C ARG A 108 2.28 5.33 -7.67
N THR A 109 2.20 4.96 -6.39
CA THR A 109 2.48 3.59 -5.93
C THR A 109 1.34 2.66 -6.32
N ARG A 110 1.69 1.46 -6.78
CA ARG A 110 0.74 0.40 -7.13
C ARG A 110 0.92 -0.78 -6.20
N ILE A 111 -0.10 -1.09 -5.41
CA ILE A 111 -0.14 -2.24 -4.52
C ILE A 111 -1.16 -3.22 -5.10
N HIS A 112 -0.75 -4.42 -5.45
CA HIS A 112 -1.62 -5.46 -5.99
C HIS A 112 -2.46 -6.15 -4.90
N SER A 113 -3.25 -7.14 -5.34
CA SER A 113 -4.23 -7.83 -4.50
C SER A 113 -3.58 -8.71 -3.43
N GLY A 114 -4.27 -8.86 -2.29
CA GLY A 114 -3.88 -9.77 -1.22
C GLY A 114 -2.61 -9.40 -0.46
N CYS A 115 -2.20 -8.14 -0.52
CA CYS A 115 -1.02 -7.69 0.21
C CYS A 115 -1.35 -7.36 1.68
N PHE A 116 -0.32 -7.46 2.54
CA PHE A 116 -0.38 -7.04 3.93
C PHE A 116 0.74 -6.06 4.22
N LEU A 117 0.40 -4.86 4.68
CA LEU A 117 1.34 -3.79 4.97
C LEU A 117 1.14 -3.27 6.40
N GLU A 118 2.19 -3.32 7.21
CA GLU A 118 2.19 -2.71 8.53
C GLU A 118 3.47 -1.89 8.76
N ARG A 119 3.32 -0.61 9.11
CA ARG A 119 4.41 0.32 9.40
C ARG A 119 5.48 0.44 8.30
N VAL A 120 5.06 0.35 7.06
CA VAL A 120 5.94 0.44 5.89
C VAL A 120 6.03 1.88 5.41
N GLU A 121 7.19 2.27 4.92
CA GLU A 121 7.41 3.49 4.16
C GLU A 121 7.71 3.13 2.71
N LEU A 122 6.75 3.34 1.83
CA LEU A 122 6.92 3.21 0.40
C LEU A 122 7.13 4.61 -0.19
N ALA A 123 8.23 4.83 -0.88
CA ALA A 123 8.44 6.06 -1.64
C ALA A 123 7.51 6.11 -2.87
N GLU A 124 7.68 7.09 -3.72
CA GLU A 124 6.90 7.25 -4.95
C GLU A 124 7.24 6.20 -6.03
N ASP A 125 6.28 5.95 -6.92
CA ASP A 125 6.46 5.06 -8.08
C ASP A 125 6.87 3.61 -7.72
N VAL A 126 6.55 3.15 -6.53
CA VAL A 126 6.81 1.78 -6.07
C VAL A 126 5.76 0.82 -6.63
N PHE A 127 6.20 -0.37 -7.03
CA PHE A 127 5.32 -1.46 -7.45
C PHE A 127 5.39 -2.63 -6.47
N ILE A 128 4.25 -3.01 -5.91
CA ILE A 128 4.10 -4.16 -5.01
C ILE A 128 3.24 -5.21 -5.69
N GLY A 129 3.82 -6.36 -5.98
CA GLY A 129 3.14 -7.51 -6.59
C GLY A 129 2.09 -8.15 -5.67
N PRO A 130 1.21 -9.01 -6.21
CA PRO A 130 0.16 -9.64 -5.41
C PRO A 130 0.71 -10.53 -4.31
N GLY A 131 0.02 -10.55 -3.16
CA GLY A 131 0.36 -11.41 -2.04
C GLY A 131 1.66 -11.06 -1.31
N VAL A 132 2.21 -9.86 -1.50
CA VAL A 132 3.41 -9.41 -0.78
C VAL A 132 3.05 -9.11 0.67
N ILE A 133 3.93 -9.56 1.59
CA ILE A 133 3.78 -9.38 3.04
C ILE A 133 4.95 -8.55 3.57
N PHE A 134 4.62 -7.47 4.26
CA PHE A 134 5.57 -6.70 5.06
C PHE A 134 5.29 -6.97 6.53
N THR A 135 6.26 -7.49 7.23
CA THR A 135 6.15 -7.85 8.66
C THR A 135 6.77 -6.76 9.53
N ASP A 136 6.27 -6.58 10.75
CA ASP A 136 6.74 -5.52 11.64
C ASP A 136 7.35 -6.01 12.97
N ASP A 137 7.03 -7.26 13.38
CA ASP A 137 7.59 -7.86 14.59
C ASP A 137 8.76 -8.81 14.25
N PRO A 138 9.99 -8.45 14.66
CA PRO A 138 11.15 -9.31 14.40
C PRO A 138 11.18 -10.62 15.20
N HIS A 139 10.44 -10.69 16.32
CA HIS A 139 10.44 -11.85 17.25
C HIS A 139 9.05 -12.12 17.81
N PRO A 140 8.05 -12.48 16.99
CA PRO A 140 6.67 -12.61 17.42
C PRO A 140 6.46 -13.82 18.39
N PRO A 141 5.71 -13.66 19.49
CA PRO A 141 5.22 -12.41 20.04
C PRO A 141 6.28 -11.74 20.95
N CYS A 142 6.77 -10.57 20.54
CA CYS A 142 7.78 -9.85 21.34
C CYS A 142 7.11 -9.09 22.49
N PRO A 143 7.52 -9.31 23.76
CA PRO A 143 7.01 -8.51 24.88
C PRO A 143 7.28 -7.01 24.73
N GLU A 144 8.39 -6.65 24.09
CA GLU A 144 8.81 -5.28 23.78
C GLU A 144 8.37 -4.83 22.37
N TYR A 145 7.40 -5.50 21.79
CA TYR A 145 6.90 -5.24 20.42
C TYR A 145 6.77 -3.76 20.08
N LYS A 146 6.22 -2.96 20.99
CA LYS A 146 6.02 -1.53 20.74
C LYS A 146 7.33 -0.75 20.54
N ASN A 147 8.41 -1.21 21.14
CA ASN A 147 9.72 -0.57 21.13
C ASN A 147 10.67 -1.19 20.08
N CYS A 148 10.37 -2.41 19.60
CA CYS A 148 11.23 -3.22 18.73
C CYS A 148 10.68 -3.36 17.29
N ARG A 149 10.04 -2.33 16.75
CA ARG A 149 9.44 -2.38 15.41
C ARG A 149 10.17 -1.47 14.44
N PRO A 150 11.32 -1.88 13.90
CA PRO A 150 12.00 -1.09 12.88
C PRO A 150 11.14 -1.02 11.61
N ARG A 151 11.00 0.19 11.05
CA ARG A 151 10.20 0.43 9.85
C ARG A 151 10.90 -0.14 8.62
N ILE A 152 10.16 -0.87 7.79
CA ILE A 152 10.61 -1.24 6.45
C ILE A 152 10.54 0.01 5.57
N ARG A 153 11.57 0.23 4.75
CA ARG A 153 11.61 1.30 3.75
C ARG A 153 11.80 0.72 2.36
N VAL A 154 10.98 1.17 1.42
CA VAL A 154 11.09 0.81 0.01
C VAL A 154 11.25 2.10 -0.77
N GLU A 155 12.42 2.28 -1.34
CA GLU A 155 12.76 3.51 -2.05
C GLU A 155 12.09 3.58 -3.43
N ALA A 156 12.09 4.78 -4.00
CA ALA A 156 11.40 5.08 -5.24
C ALA A 156 11.78 4.14 -6.40
N LEU A 157 10.80 3.86 -7.26
CA LEU A 157 10.95 3.00 -8.43
C LEU A 157 11.29 1.53 -8.11
N ALA A 158 11.37 1.12 -6.85
CA ALA A 158 11.58 -0.28 -6.49
C ALA A 158 10.36 -1.14 -6.83
N ARG A 159 10.61 -2.40 -7.09
CA ARG A 159 9.59 -3.37 -7.50
C ARG A 159 9.69 -4.62 -6.66
N VAL A 160 8.59 -5.02 -6.07
CA VAL A 160 8.52 -6.23 -5.25
C VAL A 160 7.65 -7.25 -5.97
N GLY A 161 8.23 -8.39 -6.30
CA GLY A 161 7.56 -9.50 -6.99
C GLY A 161 6.50 -10.18 -6.13
N ALA A 162 5.59 -10.90 -6.79
CA ALA A 162 4.46 -11.57 -6.15
C ALA A 162 4.91 -12.52 -5.03
N GLY A 163 4.16 -12.54 -3.91
CA GLY A 163 4.38 -13.45 -2.79
C GLY A 163 5.68 -13.24 -2.02
N ALA A 164 6.41 -12.16 -2.26
CA ALA A 164 7.62 -11.87 -1.48
C ALA A 164 7.28 -11.48 -0.05
N VAL A 165 8.16 -11.84 0.89
CA VAL A 165 8.07 -11.47 2.31
C VAL A 165 9.25 -10.58 2.65
N ILE A 166 8.97 -9.41 3.22
CA ILE A 166 9.99 -8.44 3.61
C ILE A 166 10.02 -8.38 5.15
N LEU A 167 11.19 -8.65 5.73
CA LEU A 167 11.35 -8.68 7.18
C LEU A 167 11.52 -7.27 7.77
N PRO A 168 11.24 -7.10 9.09
CA PRO A 168 11.29 -5.81 9.75
C PRO A 168 12.64 -5.12 9.61
N GLY A 169 12.63 -3.81 9.39
CA GLY A 169 13.83 -2.98 9.31
C GLY A 169 14.57 -2.98 7.98
N VAL A 170 14.17 -3.85 7.04
CA VAL A 170 14.82 -3.93 5.72
C VAL A 170 14.63 -2.64 4.93
N VAL A 171 15.69 -2.20 4.27
CA VAL A 171 15.68 -1.14 3.28
C VAL A 171 15.82 -1.74 1.88
N VAL A 172 14.83 -1.51 1.03
CA VAL A 172 14.87 -1.87 -0.39
C VAL A 172 15.26 -0.63 -1.18
N GLY A 173 16.46 -0.62 -1.72
CA GLY A 173 17.05 0.53 -2.40
C GLY A 173 16.34 0.91 -3.70
N ARG A 174 16.55 2.14 -4.14
CA ARG A 174 15.92 2.76 -5.31
C ARG A 174 16.04 1.88 -6.55
N GLY A 175 14.92 1.64 -7.22
CA GLY A 175 14.87 0.87 -8.46
C GLY A 175 15.23 -0.61 -8.33
N ALA A 176 15.45 -1.13 -7.13
CA ALA A 176 15.70 -2.55 -6.91
C ALA A 176 14.52 -3.42 -7.35
N LEU A 177 14.79 -4.67 -7.67
CA LEU A 177 13.81 -5.68 -8.03
C LEU A 177 13.91 -6.87 -7.09
N ILE A 178 12.85 -7.10 -6.33
CA ILE A 178 12.69 -8.31 -5.51
C ILE A 178 11.97 -9.36 -6.36
N GLY A 179 12.58 -10.54 -6.51
CA GLY A 179 11.98 -11.66 -7.23
C GLY A 179 10.72 -12.18 -6.53
N ALA A 180 9.82 -12.78 -7.31
CA ALA A 180 8.62 -13.41 -6.75
C ALA A 180 8.99 -14.52 -5.75
N GLY A 181 8.24 -14.64 -4.64
CA GLY A 181 8.46 -15.62 -3.58
C GLY A 181 9.73 -15.40 -2.76
N ALA A 182 10.44 -14.31 -2.92
CA ALA A 182 11.66 -14.03 -2.16
C ALA A 182 11.36 -13.71 -0.69
N VAL A 183 12.23 -14.18 0.22
CA VAL A 183 12.22 -13.78 1.64
C VAL A 183 13.41 -12.86 1.89
N VAL A 184 13.13 -11.57 2.00
CA VAL A 184 14.14 -10.51 2.12
C VAL A 184 14.46 -10.28 3.59
N THR A 185 15.65 -10.70 4.01
CA THR A 185 16.11 -10.68 5.40
C THR A 185 17.19 -9.62 5.67
N ARG A 186 17.63 -8.90 4.65
CA ARG A 186 18.68 -7.86 4.71
C ARG A 186 18.40 -6.78 3.69
N ASP A 187 19.04 -5.65 3.86
CA ASP A 187 18.95 -4.53 2.94
C ASP A 187 19.32 -4.93 1.52
N VAL A 188 18.64 -4.33 0.56
CA VAL A 188 18.83 -4.55 -0.88
C VAL A 188 19.38 -3.27 -1.49
N ALA A 189 20.55 -3.37 -2.13
CA ALA A 189 21.18 -2.22 -2.78
C ALA A 189 20.31 -1.65 -3.91
N ALA A 190 20.46 -0.35 -4.19
CA ALA A 190 19.80 0.31 -5.30
C ALA A 190 20.12 -0.40 -6.62
N GLY A 191 19.11 -0.60 -7.46
CA GLY A 191 19.25 -1.26 -8.76
C GLY A 191 19.59 -2.74 -8.72
N ALA A 192 19.69 -3.37 -7.55
CA ALA A 192 19.95 -4.81 -7.45
C ALA A 192 18.70 -5.64 -7.76
N VAL A 193 18.90 -6.82 -8.31
CA VAL A 193 17.91 -7.89 -8.43
C VAL A 193 18.23 -8.94 -7.39
N VAL A 194 17.30 -9.21 -6.49
CA VAL A 194 17.45 -10.26 -5.46
C VAL A 194 16.33 -11.28 -5.58
N ALA A 195 16.62 -12.56 -5.28
CA ALA A 195 15.63 -13.62 -5.29
C ALA A 195 16.02 -14.75 -4.32
N GLY A 196 15.06 -15.62 -4.03
CA GLY A 196 15.23 -16.82 -3.20
C GLY A 196 14.84 -16.64 -1.74
N ASN A 197 15.02 -17.72 -0.96
CA ASN A 197 14.78 -17.75 0.49
C ASN A 197 16.01 -18.40 1.18
N PRO A 198 16.79 -17.63 1.94
CA PRO A 198 16.77 -16.17 2.03
C PRO A 198 17.20 -15.50 0.70
N ALA A 199 16.68 -14.31 0.42
CA ALA A 199 16.98 -13.58 -0.81
C ALA A 199 18.47 -13.25 -0.94
N ARG A 200 19.02 -13.42 -2.16
CA ARG A 200 20.40 -13.09 -2.50
C ARG A 200 20.44 -12.28 -3.79
N ALA A 201 21.41 -11.40 -3.89
CA ALA A 201 21.65 -10.66 -5.12
C ALA A 201 22.08 -11.61 -6.24
N ILE A 202 21.44 -11.48 -7.40
CA ILE A 202 21.69 -12.32 -8.59
C ILE A 202 22.23 -11.54 -9.77
N LYS A 203 21.88 -10.27 -9.93
CA LYS A 203 22.37 -9.37 -10.97
C LYS A 203 21.93 -7.92 -10.70
N ALA A 204 22.29 -6.99 -11.57
CA ALA A 204 21.72 -5.65 -11.58
C ALA A 204 20.45 -5.59 -12.44
N VAL A 205 19.55 -4.63 -12.15
CA VAL A 205 18.35 -4.37 -12.97
C VAL A 205 18.73 -3.96 -14.40
N GLU A 206 19.85 -3.27 -14.56
CA GLU A 206 20.37 -2.87 -15.88
C GLU A 206 20.77 -4.04 -16.77
N ASP A 207 21.10 -5.19 -16.19
CA ASP A 207 21.46 -6.42 -16.92
C ASP A 207 20.25 -7.23 -17.38
N LEU A 208 19.04 -6.83 -16.98
CA LEU A 208 17.83 -7.49 -17.40
C LEU A 208 17.58 -7.29 -18.89
N LYS A 209 17.20 -8.36 -19.58
CA LYS A 209 16.77 -8.33 -20.97
C LYS A 209 15.25 -8.37 -21.06
N CYS A 210 14.70 -7.71 -22.05
CA CYS A 210 13.28 -7.84 -22.42
C CYS A 210 13.14 -9.03 -23.39
N PRO A 211 12.61 -10.21 -22.97
CA PRO A 211 12.58 -11.39 -23.83
C PRO A 211 11.84 -11.17 -25.16
N PRO A 212 10.68 -10.46 -25.21
CA PRO A 212 10.02 -10.14 -26.47
C PRO A 212 10.71 -9.07 -27.31
N GLY A 213 11.76 -8.41 -26.79
CA GLY A 213 12.52 -7.40 -27.52
C GLY A 213 11.82 -6.07 -27.76
N HIS A 214 10.68 -5.81 -27.11
CA HIS A 214 9.96 -4.53 -27.23
C HIS A 214 10.71 -3.34 -26.65
N PHE A 215 11.62 -3.60 -25.72
CA PHE A 215 12.45 -2.61 -25.06
C PHE A 215 13.91 -3.07 -25.12
N ILE A 216 14.84 -2.11 -25.11
CA ILE A 216 16.27 -2.42 -24.96
C ILE A 216 16.52 -3.07 -23.61
N ARG A 217 15.86 -2.55 -22.57
CA ARG A 217 15.85 -3.08 -21.19
C ARG A 217 14.45 -3.05 -20.64
N PRO A 218 14.01 -4.00 -19.80
CA PRO A 218 12.81 -3.84 -19.01
C PRO A 218 12.90 -2.52 -18.22
N TYR A 219 11.82 -1.80 -18.12
CA TYR A 219 11.76 -0.49 -17.44
C TYR A 219 12.51 0.65 -18.13
N GLY A 220 13.04 0.45 -19.33
CA GLY A 220 13.67 1.45 -20.16
C GLY A 220 12.72 2.17 -21.12
N ARG A 221 13.27 3.06 -21.97
CA ARG A 221 12.51 3.67 -23.06
C ARG A 221 12.17 2.61 -24.12
N ARG A 222 11.01 2.76 -24.77
CA ARG A 222 10.70 1.98 -25.98
C ARG A 222 11.77 2.21 -27.04
N ARG A 223 12.05 1.18 -27.85
CA ARG A 223 12.87 1.31 -29.06
C ARG A 223 12.22 2.25 -30.05
#